data_087f445c292c45261eca458f9903a1a2
#
_entry.id   087f445c292c45261eca458f9903a1a2
#
_cell.length_a   1.000
_cell.length_b   1.000
_cell.length_c   1.000
_cell.angle_alpha   90.00
_cell.angle_beta   90.00
_cell.angle_gamma   90.00
#
_symmetry.space_group_name_H-M   'P 1'
#
loop_
_entity.id
_entity.type
_entity.pdbx_description
1 polymer ?
#
loop_
_entity_poly.entity_id
_entity_poly.type
_entity_poly.pdbx_seq_one_letter_code
_entity_poly.pdbx_strand_id
1 'polypeptide(L)'
;EITVRDWSSDVCSSDLALLDGAAVAGALLQRNFKPASSMMFLLSISDALEDYTVQKAKSTLRDSLALNIDTLWVVGEDGTEIQCPAADIRKGDKIKVHMGDVIPVDGKVIDGEGMVNESSMTGEPLAVHKSNGKTVHAGTVVEEGNLIIEVFSINKETRLNKIIDLIENSEEYKADAQSRAEKLADSIVPYSFLTTFLTYLITRNATKALSVLMVDFSCAIKLTTPLSVISAMREASDHRMMVKGGKFLENYAIADTIVFDKTGTLTNASPKVVEVIPMSKRYGRDELLRMAACIEEHFAHSIATAIVKQAEEEGLKHEEDHSEVEYIVAHGIVTQYDDKRALIGSAHFLFDDEKVKVTKTQQKRIDKEVKDHSVVYFAIDGKLEALICIEDPVRVEAKYVIEELKELGIKNIVMLTGDSESGAKSIANALGIDKYESQVLPEDKSRIVEKLKEEGKTVIMVGDGINDSPALAVADVSVSMKNSSDIAREVADISLLSDDLYDLVTLRKLSTGMFDKIYINYHGIVAVNSTLIALGILGTITPATSSMIHNLSTMLFGVMSTRSVLDEDEYTPDIEVEAIEVADTS
;
A
#
# COMPACT_ATOMS: atom_id res chain seq x y z
N GLU A 1 16.09 -2.01 35.00
CA GLU A 1 15.53 -0.65 35.17
C GLU A 1 14.17 -0.63 34.49
N ILE A 2 13.11 -0.74 35.31
CA ILE A 2 11.71 -0.60 34.89
C ILE A 2 11.53 0.89 34.56
N THR A 3 11.36 1.23 33.30
CA THR A 3 11.19 2.62 32.88
C THR A 3 9.79 3.12 33.29
N VAL A 4 9.65 4.42 33.55
CA VAL A 4 8.38 5.10 33.91
C VAL A 4 7.28 4.91 32.86
N ARG A 5 7.62 4.43 31.66
CA ARG A 5 6.66 4.09 30.57
C ARG A 5 5.85 2.82 30.86
N ASP A 6 6.44 1.81 31.51
CA ASP A 6 5.73 0.56 31.81
C ASP A 6 4.65 0.75 32.89
N TRP A 7 4.83 1.77 33.75
CA TRP A 7 3.85 2.09 34.80
C TRP A 7 2.56 2.74 34.25
N SER A 8 2.61 3.40 33.12
CA SER A 8 1.43 4.08 32.56
C SER A 8 0.48 3.14 31.82
N SER A 9 0.97 2.08 31.19
CA SER A 9 0.13 1.07 30.53
C SER A 9 -0.56 0.14 31.53
N ASP A 10 0.13 -0.22 32.65
CA ASP A 10 -0.44 -1.06 33.70
C ASP A 10 -1.49 -0.33 34.55
N VAL A 11 -1.40 1.00 34.67
CA VAL A 11 -2.40 1.80 35.40
C VAL A 11 -3.70 1.96 34.62
N CYS A 12 -3.65 2.00 33.27
CA CYS A 12 -4.86 2.07 32.42
C CYS A 12 -5.70 0.79 32.44
N SER A 13 -5.07 -0.39 32.55
CA SER A 13 -5.79 -1.65 32.68
C SER A 13 -6.44 -1.84 34.08
N SER A 14 -5.96 -1.11 35.10
CA SER A 14 -6.43 -1.22 36.47
C SER A 14 -7.80 -0.56 36.72
N ASP A 15 -8.20 0.44 35.92
CA ASP A 15 -9.44 1.20 36.20
C ASP A 15 -10.71 0.40 35.88
N LEU A 16 -10.68 -0.43 34.82
CA LEU A 16 -11.78 -1.30 34.47
C LEU A 16 -11.91 -2.48 35.45
N ALA A 17 -10.79 -3.14 35.75
CA ALA A 17 -10.74 -4.21 36.75
C ALA A 17 -11.21 -3.72 38.15
N LEU A 18 -10.99 -2.43 38.45
CA LEU A 18 -11.48 -1.81 39.67
C LEU A 18 -13.00 -1.68 39.65
N LEU A 19 -13.62 -1.32 38.51
CA LEU A 19 -15.06 -1.20 38.37
C LEU A 19 -15.74 -2.57 38.57
N ASP A 20 -15.26 -3.59 37.88
CA ASP A 20 -15.76 -4.97 37.97
C ASP A 20 -15.56 -5.55 39.38
N GLY A 21 -14.37 -5.36 39.92
CA GLY A 21 -14.07 -5.76 41.30
C GLY A 21 -14.98 -5.08 42.33
N ALA A 22 -15.27 -3.78 42.17
CA ALA A 22 -16.18 -3.04 43.04
C ALA A 22 -17.63 -3.54 42.91
N ALA A 23 -18.05 -3.93 41.70
CA ALA A 23 -19.38 -4.48 41.47
C ALA A 23 -19.57 -5.84 42.16
N VAL A 24 -18.60 -6.75 42.00
CA VAL A 24 -18.58 -8.05 42.68
C VAL A 24 -18.50 -7.89 44.18
N ALA A 25 -17.61 -7.03 44.67
CA ALA A 25 -17.47 -6.73 46.12
C ALA A 25 -18.77 -6.14 46.70
N GLY A 26 -19.45 -5.23 45.99
CA GLY A 26 -20.72 -4.67 46.38
C GLY A 26 -21.84 -5.72 46.49
N ALA A 27 -21.88 -6.70 45.62
CA ALA A 27 -22.81 -7.82 45.68
C ALA A 27 -22.51 -8.77 46.86
N LEU A 28 -21.23 -9.06 47.13
CA LEU A 28 -20.79 -9.87 48.27
C LEU A 28 -21.11 -9.20 49.59
N LEU A 29 -20.88 -7.89 49.75
CA LEU A 29 -21.23 -7.12 50.95
C LEU A 29 -22.72 -7.15 51.24
N GLN A 30 -23.58 -7.25 50.24
CA GLN A 30 -25.02 -7.45 50.40
C GLN A 30 -25.42 -8.89 50.76
N ARG A 31 -24.46 -9.81 50.95
CA ARG A 31 -24.65 -11.26 51.14
C ARG A 31 -25.48 -11.91 50.01
N ASN A 32 -25.45 -11.33 48.83
CA ASN A 32 -26.15 -11.82 47.65
C ASN A 32 -25.20 -12.65 46.77
N PHE A 33 -24.92 -13.88 47.22
CA PHE A 33 -23.93 -14.76 46.56
C PHE A 33 -24.33 -15.20 45.16
N LYS A 34 -25.65 -15.37 44.88
CA LYS A 34 -26.13 -15.78 43.54
C LYS A 34 -25.84 -14.74 42.46
N PRO A 35 -26.21 -13.44 42.62
CA PRO A 35 -25.79 -12.42 41.69
C PRO A 35 -24.26 -12.28 41.55
N ALA A 36 -23.51 -12.30 42.68
CA ALA A 36 -22.06 -12.19 42.65
C ALA A 36 -21.39 -13.31 41.82
N SER A 37 -21.82 -14.57 42.03
CA SER A 37 -21.26 -15.69 41.26
C SER A 37 -21.66 -15.67 39.79
N SER A 38 -22.92 -15.28 39.45
CA SER A 38 -23.32 -15.16 38.04
C SER A 38 -22.63 -14.00 37.33
N MET A 39 -22.33 -12.91 38.06
CA MET A 39 -21.50 -11.81 37.51
C MET A 39 -20.09 -12.26 37.20
N MET A 40 -19.38 -12.85 38.18
CA MET A 40 -18.02 -13.34 37.96
C MET A 40 -17.96 -14.32 36.78
N PHE A 41 -18.94 -15.20 36.66
CA PHE A 41 -19.03 -16.14 35.54
C PHE A 41 -19.26 -15.43 34.20
N LEU A 42 -20.16 -14.43 34.17
CA LEU A 42 -20.42 -13.67 32.93
C LEU A 42 -19.23 -12.82 32.52
N LEU A 43 -18.55 -12.16 33.49
CA LEU A 43 -17.31 -11.40 33.24
C LEU A 43 -16.24 -12.31 32.67
N SER A 44 -15.96 -13.46 33.33
CA SER A 44 -14.95 -14.41 32.86
C SER A 44 -15.25 -14.96 31.47
N ILE A 45 -16.52 -15.18 31.11
CA ILE A 45 -16.92 -15.58 29.75
C ILE A 45 -16.69 -14.41 28.80
N SER A 46 -17.06 -13.18 29.20
CA SER A 46 -16.90 -11.99 28.37
C SER A 46 -15.42 -11.78 28.02
N ASP A 47 -14.53 -11.81 29.02
CA ASP A 47 -13.09 -11.68 28.85
C ASP A 47 -12.52 -12.76 27.91
N ALA A 48 -12.91 -14.03 28.15
CA ALA A 48 -12.45 -15.14 27.31
C ALA A 48 -12.93 -15.04 25.87
N LEU A 49 -14.16 -14.53 25.64
CA LEU A 49 -14.70 -14.33 24.30
C LEU A 49 -14.09 -13.11 23.61
N GLU A 50 -13.80 -12.05 24.37
CA GLU A 50 -13.06 -10.87 23.88
C GLU A 50 -11.68 -11.28 23.39
N ASP A 51 -10.89 -11.94 24.24
CA ASP A 51 -9.57 -12.45 23.88
C ASP A 51 -9.62 -13.38 22.67
N TYR A 52 -10.57 -14.31 22.64
CA TYR A 52 -10.75 -15.21 21.50
C TYR A 52 -11.06 -14.44 20.21
N THR A 53 -11.94 -13.43 20.28
CA THR A 53 -12.37 -12.67 19.11
C THR A 53 -11.23 -11.84 18.55
N VAL A 54 -10.46 -11.15 19.43
CA VAL A 54 -9.28 -10.37 19.02
C VAL A 54 -8.21 -11.28 18.43
N GLN A 55 -7.89 -12.40 19.10
CA GLN A 55 -6.90 -13.34 18.59
C GLN A 55 -7.33 -13.98 17.26
N LYS A 56 -8.62 -14.31 17.13
CA LYS A 56 -9.15 -14.85 15.88
C LYS A 56 -9.08 -13.82 14.74
N ALA A 57 -9.40 -12.56 14.99
CA ALA A 57 -9.29 -11.50 14.00
C ALA A 57 -7.82 -11.30 13.56
N LYS A 58 -6.87 -11.26 14.51
CA LYS A 58 -5.43 -11.19 14.23
C LYS A 58 -4.93 -12.41 13.45
N SER A 59 -5.33 -13.63 13.84
CA SER A 59 -4.94 -14.84 13.10
C SER A 59 -5.49 -14.83 11.68
N THR A 60 -6.72 -14.37 11.47
CA THR A 60 -7.33 -14.29 10.14
C THR A 60 -6.60 -13.27 9.27
N LEU A 61 -6.19 -12.11 9.83
CA LEU A 61 -5.35 -11.14 9.12
C LEU A 61 -3.99 -11.75 8.76
N ARG A 62 -3.36 -12.46 9.69
CA ARG A 62 -2.10 -13.18 9.44
C ARG A 62 -2.24 -14.22 8.35
N ASP A 63 -3.32 -15.02 8.38
CA ASP A 63 -3.61 -16.06 7.38
C ASP A 63 -3.84 -15.44 5.99
N SER A 64 -4.46 -14.27 5.91
CA SER A 64 -4.69 -13.52 4.67
C SER A 64 -3.39 -12.97 4.07
N LEU A 65 -2.42 -12.59 4.92
CA LEU A 65 -1.10 -12.10 4.50
C LEU A 65 -0.08 -13.23 4.30
N ALA A 66 -0.31 -14.41 4.90
CA ALA A 66 0.65 -15.51 4.89
C ALA A 66 0.60 -16.31 3.60
N LEU A 67 1.78 -16.79 3.19
CA LEU A 67 1.90 -17.79 2.13
C LEU A 67 1.43 -19.14 2.65
N ASN A 68 0.29 -19.65 2.17
CA ASN A 68 -0.23 -20.97 2.50
C ASN A 68 0.51 -22.05 1.68
N ILE A 69 1.69 -22.44 2.13
CA ILE A 69 2.46 -23.53 1.54
C ILE A 69 2.59 -24.65 2.59
N ASP A 70 1.85 -25.72 2.37
CA ASP A 70 1.79 -26.84 3.33
C ASP A 70 3.00 -27.78 3.21
N THR A 71 3.51 -28.00 2.01
CA THR A 71 4.58 -28.98 1.73
C THR A 71 5.60 -28.45 0.73
N LEU A 72 6.86 -28.84 0.89
CA LEU A 72 8.00 -28.45 0.08
C LEU A 72 8.80 -29.66 -0.38
N TRP A 73 9.49 -29.52 -1.50
CA TRP A 73 10.43 -30.52 -2.00
C TRP A 73 11.83 -30.26 -1.42
N VAL A 74 12.28 -31.14 -0.56
CA VAL A 74 13.63 -31.10 0.03
C VAL A 74 14.55 -32.03 -0.77
N VAL A 75 15.73 -31.54 -1.11
CA VAL A 75 16.76 -32.29 -1.83
C VAL A 75 17.76 -32.85 -0.83
N GLY A 76 17.80 -34.20 -0.73
CA GLY A 76 18.76 -34.92 0.10
C GLY A 76 20.20 -34.80 -0.43
N GLU A 77 21.18 -35.21 0.39
CA GLU A 77 22.61 -35.23 -0.02
C GLU A 77 22.88 -36.21 -1.18
N ASP A 78 22.02 -37.20 -1.36
CA ASP A 78 22.06 -38.17 -2.45
C ASP A 78 21.30 -37.73 -3.72
N GLY A 79 20.78 -36.49 -3.72
CA GLY A 79 19.97 -35.96 -4.82
C GLY A 79 18.53 -36.43 -4.86
N THR A 80 18.05 -37.19 -3.86
CA THR A 80 16.64 -37.60 -3.78
C THR A 80 15.76 -36.41 -3.38
N GLU A 81 14.60 -36.29 -4.04
CA GLU A 81 13.58 -35.28 -3.74
C GLU A 81 12.51 -35.89 -2.84
N ILE A 82 12.32 -35.32 -1.67
CA ILE A 82 11.35 -35.77 -0.67
C ILE A 82 10.40 -34.62 -0.35
N GLN A 83 9.11 -34.91 -0.38
CA GLN A 83 8.10 -33.91 0.02
C GLN A 83 8.01 -33.88 1.55
N CYS A 84 8.28 -32.72 2.14
CA CYS A 84 8.26 -32.48 3.57
C CYS A 84 7.27 -31.37 3.93
N PRO A 85 6.63 -31.42 5.12
CA PRO A 85 5.87 -30.29 5.62
C PRO A 85 6.75 -29.04 5.76
N ALA A 86 6.24 -27.88 5.38
CA ALA A 86 6.98 -26.60 5.45
C ALA A 86 7.45 -26.28 6.88
N ALA A 87 6.73 -26.78 7.91
CA ALA A 87 7.06 -26.60 9.32
C ALA A 87 8.35 -27.33 9.76
N ASP A 88 8.76 -28.36 9.01
CA ASP A 88 9.93 -29.20 9.37
C ASP A 88 11.23 -28.71 8.73
N ILE A 89 11.17 -27.73 7.83
CA ILE A 89 12.31 -27.14 7.12
C ILE A 89 13.19 -26.35 8.08
N ARG A 90 14.50 -26.42 7.88
CA ARG A 90 15.50 -25.74 8.68
C ARG A 90 16.43 -24.88 7.82
N LYS A 91 17.05 -23.88 8.45
CA LYS A 91 18.09 -23.10 7.82
C LYS A 91 19.24 -23.99 7.37
N GLY A 92 19.66 -23.87 6.12
CA GLY A 92 20.66 -24.67 5.47
C GLY A 92 20.12 -25.87 4.69
N ASP A 93 18.82 -26.19 4.80
CA ASP A 93 18.20 -27.22 3.97
C ASP A 93 18.17 -26.76 2.51
N LYS A 94 18.18 -27.72 1.61
CA LYS A 94 18.08 -27.47 0.17
C LYS A 94 16.70 -27.85 -0.29
N ILE A 95 15.99 -26.86 -0.82
CA ILE A 95 14.64 -27.07 -1.38
C ILE A 95 14.66 -26.92 -2.89
N LYS A 96 13.86 -27.72 -3.58
CA LYS A 96 13.62 -27.57 -5.01
C LYS A 96 12.28 -26.90 -5.23
N VAL A 97 12.28 -25.87 -6.07
CA VAL A 97 11.09 -25.14 -6.49
C VAL A 97 10.94 -25.34 -7.99
N HIS A 98 9.79 -25.82 -8.41
CA HIS A 98 9.51 -26.10 -9.81
C HIS A 98 8.84 -24.91 -10.50
N MET A 99 8.84 -24.93 -11.82
CA MET A 99 8.08 -23.99 -12.64
C MET A 99 6.61 -23.96 -12.20
N GLY A 100 6.08 -22.76 -11.99
CA GLY A 100 4.72 -22.52 -11.50
C GLY A 100 4.58 -22.47 -9.98
N ASP A 101 5.60 -22.89 -9.22
CA ASP A 101 5.57 -22.88 -7.76
C ASP A 101 5.93 -21.52 -7.18
N VAL A 102 5.34 -21.21 -6.01
CA VAL A 102 5.73 -20.06 -5.18
C VAL A 102 6.95 -20.43 -4.36
N ILE A 103 7.97 -19.59 -4.34
CA ILE A 103 9.16 -19.77 -3.48
C ILE A 103 8.74 -19.52 -2.01
N PRO A 104 8.94 -20.50 -1.13
CA PRO A 104 8.37 -20.48 0.22
C PRO A 104 9.26 -19.82 1.28
N VAL A 105 10.53 -19.56 0.96
CA VAL A 105 11.58 -19.15 1.90
C VAL A 105 12.50 -18.10 1.27
N ASP A 106 13.15 -17.31 2.09
CA ASP A 106 14.28 -16.51 1.62
C ASP A 106 15.53 -17.41 1.55
N GLY A 107 16.24 -17.37 0.42
CA GLY A 107 17.38 -18.25 0.23
C GLY A 107 18.29 -17.83 -0.93
N LYS A 108 19.25 -18.67 -1.21
CA LYS A 108 20.22 -18.50 -2.31
C LYS A 108 20.13 -19.69 -3.27
N VAL A 109 20.06 -19.40 -4.54
CA VAL A 109 20.14 -20.44 -5.58
C VAL A 109 21.53 -21.07 -5.53
N ILE A 110 21.57 -22.40 -5.35
CA ILE A 110 22.79 -23.20 -5.31
C ILE A 110 22.95 -24.07 -6.56
N ASP A 111 21.84 -24.37 -7.23
CA ASP A 111 21.83 -25.11 -8.49
C ASP A 111 20.56 -24.80 -9.29
N GLY A 112 20.63 -25.03 -10.62
CA GLY A 112 19.54 -24.69 -11.52
C GLY A 112 19.56 -23.23 -11.95
N GLU A 113 18.71 -22.92 -12.91
CA GLU A 113 18.43 -21.56 -13.39
C GLU A 113 16.98 -21.43 -13.79
N GLY A 114 16.43 -20.24 -13.67
CA GLY A 114 15.04 -19.98 -13.99
C GLY A 114 14.71 -18.50 -14.00
N MET A 115 13.55 -18.19 -14.59
CA MET A 115 12.94 -16.88 -14.54
C MET A 115 12.00 -16.81 -13.33
N VAL A 116 12.27 -15.90 -12.42
CA VAL A 116 11.48 -15.71 -11.19
C VAL A 116 10.72 -14.39 -11.28
N ASN A 117 9.42 -14.50 -11.20
CA ASN A 117 8.55 -13.35 -11.08
C ASN A 117 8.60 -12.83 -9.63
N GLU A 118 9.28 -11.72 -9.47
CA GLU A 118 9.40 -11.03 -8.18
C GLU A 118 8.37 -9.88 -8.05
N SER A 119 7.39 -9.81 -8.95
CA SER A 119 6.39 -8.74 -8.99
C SER A 119 5.59 -8.60 -7.70
N SER A 120 5.41 -9.69 -6.94
CA SER A 120 4.81 -9.66 -5.60
C SER A 120 5.67 -8.93 -4.57
N MET A 121 6.98 -8.77 -4.82
CA MET A 121 7.94 -8.13 -3.93
C MET A 121 8.61 -6.91 -4.53
N THR A 122 8.95 -6.95 -5.82
CA THR A 122 9.65 -5.87 -6.52
C THR A 122 8.70 -5.04 -7.38
N GLY A 123 7.52 -5.57 -7.74
CA GLY A 123 6.57 -4.95 -8.65
C GLY A 123 6.96 -4.98 -10.10
N GLU A 124 8.20 -5.39 -10.41
CA GLU A 124 8.64 -5.51 -11.78
C GLU A 124 7.88 -6.66 -12.48
N PRO A 125 7.14 -6.39 -13.56
CA PRO A 125 6.36 -7.42 -14.26
C PRO A 125 7.24 -8.41 -15.03
N LEU A 126 8.51 -8.08 -15.25
CA LEU A 126 9.47 -8.93 -15.94
C LEU A 126 10.10 -9.89 -14.93
N ALA A 127 9.97 -11.18 -15.23
CA ALA A 127 10.66 -12.20 -14.45
C ALA A 127 12.18 -11.97 -14.51
N VAL A 128 12.82 -12.07 -13.35
CA VAL A 128 14.25 -11.85 -13.20
C VAL A 128 14.98 -13.18 -13.34
N HIS A 129 16.02 -13.22 -14.19
CA HIS A 129 16.84 -14.42 -14.32
C HIS A 129 17.63 -14.68 -13.04
N LYS A 130 17.37 -15.82 -12.41
CA LYS A 130 18.07 -16.32 -11.23
C LYS A 130 18.89 -17.54 -11.59
N SER A 131 20.15 -17.49 -11.20
CA SER A 131 21.12 -18.55 -11.40
C SER A 131 21.94 -18.76 -10.13
N ASN A 132 22.84 -19.72 -10.12
CA ASN A 132 23.67 -20.06 -8.96
C ASN A 132 24.32 -18.79 -8.35
N GLY A 133 24.17 -18.63 -7.06
CA GLY A 133 24.69 -17.51 -6.29
C GLY A 133 23.74 -16.31 -6.11
N LYS A 134 22.61 -16.25 -6.82
CA LYS A 134 21.61 -15.19 -6.69
C LYS A 134 20.65 -15.46 -5.53
N THR A 135 20.17 -14.39 -4.90
CA THR A 135 19.19 -14.45 -3.82
C THR A 135 17.79 -14.52 -4.39
N VAL A 136 16.92 -15.29 -3.74
CA VAL A 136 15.49 -15.38 -4.01
C VAL A 136 14.70 -15.14 -2.73
N HIS A 137 13.48 -14.67 -2.86
CA HIS A 137 12.65 -14.23 -1.75
C HIS A 137 11.34 -15.04 -1.65
N ALA A 138 10.90 -15.27 -0.42
CA ALA A 138 9.61 -15.89 -0.15
C ALA A 138 8.47 -15.08 -0.77
N GLY A 139 7.52 -15.76 -1.44
CA GLY A 139 6.36 -15.11 -2.08
C GLY A 139 6.55 -14.76 -3.56
N THR A 140 7.72 -15.05 -4.13
CA THR A 140 7.97 -14.91 -5.58
C THR A 140 7.65 -16.21 -6.32
N VAL A 141 7.39 -16.17 -7.61
CA VAL A 141 6.93 -17.32 -8.42
C VAL A 141 7.98 -17.67 -9.46
N VAL A 142 8.30 -18.95 -9.61
CA VAL A 142 9.16 -19.44 -10.69
C VAL A 142 8.32 -19.56 -11.96
N GLU A 143 8.51 -18.66 -12.94
CA GLU A 143 7.78 -18.71 -14.23
C GLU A 143 8.36 -19.71 -15.20
N GLU A 144 9.70 -19.84 -15.24
CA GLU A 144 10.39 -20.79 -16.11
C GLU A 144 11.58 -21.40 -15.38
N GLY A 145 11.90 -22.66 -15.71
CA GLY A 145 13.03 -23.38 -15.13
C GLY A 145 12.72 -24.01 -13.77
N ASN A 146 13.78 -24.48 -13.09
CA ASN A 146 13.70 -25.05 -11.75
C ASN A 146 14.89 -24.56 -10.94
N LEU A 147 14.67 -24.29 -9.66
CA LEU A 147 15.70 -23.77 -8.76
C LEU A 147 15.90 -24.70 -7.58
N ILE A 148 17.17 -24.93 -7.22
CA ILE A 148 17.54 -25.51 -5.93
C ILE A 148 18.04 -24.39 -5.05
N ILE A 149 17.38 -24.17 -3.93
CA ILE A 149 17.57 -23.02 -3.06
C ILE A 149 18.07 -23.51 -1.70
N GLU A 150 19.18 -22.96 -1.23
CA GLU A 150 19.63 -23.12 0.15
C GLU A 150 18.89 -22.11 1.03
N VAL A 151 18.24 -22.62 2.05
CA VAL A 151 17.35 -21.84 2.93
C VAL A 151 18.16 -20.96 3.88
N PHE A 152 17.95 -19.64 3.84
CA PHE A 152 18.59 -18.69 4.75
C PHE A 152 17.69 -18.30 5.92
N SER A 153 16.41 -18.13 5.67
CA SER A 153 15.44 -17.65 6.63
C SER A 153 14.13 -18.39 6.48
N ILE A 154 13.54 -18.79 7.61
CA ILE A 154 12.33 -19.62 7.67
C ILE A 154 11.32 -18.94 8.57
N ASN A 155 10.04 -19.05 8.23
CA ASN A 155 8.92 -18.63 9.08
C ASN A 155 9.08 -17.19 9.61
N LYS A 156 9.22 -17.01 10.93
CA LYS A 156 9.25 -15.71 11.60
C LYS A 156 10.38 -14.77 11.18
N GLU A 157 11.40 -15.26 10.53
CA GLU A 157 12.55 -14.45 10.10
C GLU A 157 12.41 -13.95 8.65
N THR A 158 11.40 -14.41 7.89
CA THR A 158 11.16 -13.92 6.53
C THR A 158 10.73 -12.45 6.53
N ARG A 159 11.03 -11.75 5.45
CA ARG A 159 10.67 -10.33 5.27
C ARG A 159 9.16 -10.11 5.46
N LEU A 160 8.34 -10.98 4.89
CA LEU A 160 6.89 -10.94 5.03
C LEU A 160 6.43 -11.08 6.49
N ASN A 161 6.98 -12.03 7.24
CA ASN A 161 6.60 -12.23 8.63
C ASN A 161 7.06 -11.09 9.56
N LYS A 162 8.19 -10.43 9.24
CA LYS A 162 8.59 -9.21 9.96
C LYS A 162 7.57 -8.08 9.76
N ILE A 163 7.01 -7.94 8.56
CA ILE A 163 5.94 -6.97 8.29
C ILE A 163 4.68 -7.33 9.09
N ILE A 164 4.29 -8.60 9.11
CA ILE A 164 3.15 -9.08 9.89
C ILE A 164 3.36 -8.80 11.39
N ASP A 165 4.54 -9.08 11.92
CA ASP A 165 4.88 -8.80 13.32
C ASP A 165 4.86 -7.29 13.65
N LEU A 166 5.28 -6.43 12.72
CA LEU A 166 5.16 -4.97 12.85
C LEU A 166 3.70 -4.54 12.92
N ILE A 167 2.85 -5.05 12.03
CA ILE A 167 1.41 -4.75 12.00
C ILE A 167 0.74 -5.17 13.32
N GLU A 168 1.08 -6.35 13.85
CA GLU A 168 0.44 -6.91 15.05
C GLU A 168 0.90 -6.26 16.35
N ASN A 169 2.17 -5.88 16.44
CA ASN A 169 2.81 -5.58 17.74
C ASN A 169 3.28 -4.14 17.91
N SER A 170 3.21 -3.30 16.85
CA SER A 170 3.67 -1.92 16.97
C SER A 170 2.58 -0.98 17.50
N GLU A 171 2.82 -0.39 18.67
CA GLU A 171 1.97 0.68 19.21
C GLU A 171 2.01 1.94 18.33
N GLU A 172 3.09 2.16 17.58
CA GLU A 172 3.26 3.30 16.69
C GLU A 172 2.28 3.28 15.50
N TYR A 173 1.85 2.08 15.09
CA TYR A 173 0.92 1.86 13.97
C TYR A 173 -0.55 1.70 14.40
N LYS A 174 -0.82 1.84 15.73
CA LYS A 174 -2.20 1.88 16.23
C LYS A 174 -2.94 3.08 15.67
N ALA A 175 -4.18 2.86 15.29
CA ALA A 175 -5.08 3.95 14.89
C ALA A 175 -5.27 4.95 16.04
N ASP A 176 -5.23 6.25 15.75
CA ASP A 176 -5.49 7.29 16.74
C ASP A 176 -6.93 7.21 17.28
N ALA A 177 -7.89 6.77 16.45
CA ALA A 177 -9.26 6.46 16.87
C ALA A 177 -9.30 5.40 17.98
N GLN A 178 -8.48 4.35 17.87
CA GLN A 178 -8.36 3.34 18.89
C GLN A 178 -7.80 3.93 20.19
N SER A 179 -6.71 4.70 20.12
CA SER A 179 -6.12 5.36 21.29
C SER A 179 -7.08 6.38 21.92
N ARG A 180 -7.86 7.10 21.11
CA ARG A 180 -8.91 8.01 21.58
C ARG A 180 -10.06 7.26 22.24
N ALA A 181 -10.49 6.13 21.68
CA ALA A 181 -11.53 5.28 22.23
C ALA A 181 -11.14 4.70 23.58
N GLU A 182 -9.89 4.23 23.73
CA GLU A 182 -9.33 3.75 24.99
C GLU A 182 -9.33 4.86 26.07
N LYS A 183 -8.82 6.06 25.74
CA LYS A 183 -8.82 7.22 26.64
C LYS A 183 -10.23 7.67 27.04
N LEU A 184 -11.16 7.67 26.09
CA LEU A 184 -12.55 8.01 26.34
C LEU A 184 -13.19 6.98 27.30
N ALA A 185 -12.99 5.70 27.04
CA ALA A 185 -13.45 4.61 27.87
C ALA A 185 -12.97 4.77 29.33
N ASP A 186 -11.67 5.03 29.53
CA ASP A 186 -11.10 5.24 30.86
C ASP A 186 -11.66 6.49 31.53
N SER A 187 -11.91 7.56 30.78
CA SER A 187 -12.47 8.80 31.33
C SER A 187 -13.92 8.67 31.82
N ILE A 188 -14.66 7.66 31.37
CA ILE A 188 -16.06 7.42 31.78
C ILE A 188 -16.14 6.70 33.14
N VAL A 189 -15.13 5.93 33.54
CA VAL A 189 -15.13 5.15 34.77
C VAL A 189 -15.45 5.99 36.02
N PRO A 190 -14.86 7.16 36.29
CA PRO A 190 -15.21 7.99 37.43
C PRO A 190 -16.69 8.43 37.43
N TYR A 191 -17.27 8.69 36.26
CA TYR A 191 -18.69 9.06 36.12
C TYR A 191 -19.61 7.88 36.40
N SER A 192 -19.23 6.66 36.09
CA SER A 192 -19.96 5.44 36.44
C SER A 192 -20.02 5.26 37.94
N PHE A 193 -18.92 5.48 38.70
CA PHE A 193 -18.93 5.48 40.13
C PHE A 193 -19.79 6.60 40.73
N LEU A 194 -19.67 7.82 40.19
CA LEU A 194 -20.48 8.96 40.67
C LEU A 194 -21.98 8.71 40.45
N THR A 195 -22.37 8.22 39.27
CA THR A 195 -23.77 7.90 38.95
C THR A 195 -24.32 6.81 39.87
N THR A 196 -23.52 5.77 40.13
CA THR A 196 -23.85 4.70 41.06
C THR A 196 -24.07 5.24 42.47
N PHE A 197 -23.15 6.09 42.96
CA PHE A 197 -23.24 6.71 44.28
C PHE A 197 -24.48 7.62 44.39
N LEU A 198 -24.74 8.46 43.39
CA LEU A 198 -25.93 9.32 43.38
C LEU A 198 -27.22 8.50 43.32
N THR A 199 -27.26 7.41 42.54
CA THR A 199 -28.39 6.48 42.50
C THR A 199 -28.66 5.89 43.87
N TYR A 200 -27.61 5.49 44.64
CA TYR A 200 -27.75 5.01 45.98
C TYR A 200 -28.28 6.09 46.93
N LEU A 201 -27.73 7.31 46.86
CA LEU A 201 -28.19 8.42 47.72
C LEU A 201 -29.66 8.76 47.51
N ILE A 202 -30.12 8.81 46.26
CA ILE A 202 -31.49 9.18 45.90
C ILE A 202 -32.48 8.05 46.22
N THR A 203 -32.15 6.83 45.79
CA THR A 203 -33.07 5.71 45.88
C THR A 203 -33.01 4.95 47.21
N ARG A 204 -31.90 5.11 47.97
CA ARG A 204 -31.56 4.33 49.18
C ARG A 204 -31.64 2.82 48.95
N ASN A 205 -31.44 2.39 47.70
CA ASN A 205 -31.52 1.00 47.32
C ASN A 205 -30.24 0.54 46.66
N ALA A 206 -29.47 -0.31 47.33
CA ALA A 206 -28.20 -0.80 46.87
C ALA A 206 -28.30 -1.69 45.60
N THR A 207 -29.44 -2.40 45.45
CA THR A 207 -29.65 -3.21 44.24
C THR A 207 -29.79 -2.34 43.00
N LYS A 208 -30.47 -1.19 43.08
CA LYS A 208 -30.58 -0.24 41.95
C LYS A 208 -29.20 0.37 41.62
N ALA A 209 -28.44 0.76 42.64
CA ALA A 209 -27.09 1.27 42.47
C ALA A 209 -26.16 0.23 41.78
N LEU A 210 -26.23 -1.04 42.21
CA LEU A 210 -25.51 -2.12 41.56
C LEU A 210 -25.93 -2.33 40.08
N SER A 211 -27.20 -2.20 39.78
CA SER A 211 -27.69 -2.32 38.36
C SER A 211 -27.05 -1.26 37.44
N VAL A 212 -26.78 -0.07 37.99
CA VAL A 212 -26.06 0.99 37.24
C VAL A 212 -24.58 0.65 37.10
N LEU A 213 -23.93 0.18 38.20
CA LEU A 213 -22.52 -0.19 38.21
C LEU A 213 -22.17 -1.34 37.25
N MET A 214 -23.17 -2.21 36.94
CA MET A 214 -23.05 -3.35 36.06
C MET A 214 -23.01 -2.98 34.56
N VAL A 215 -23.26 -1.74 34.20
CA VAL A 215 -23.29 -1.28 32.83
C VAL A 215 -22.05 -0.41 32.59
N ASP A 216 -21.08 -0.97 31.92
CA ASP A 216 -19.87 -0.28 31.53
C ASP A 216 -19.85 0.05 30.03
N PHE A 217 -19.41 1.26 29.72
CA PHE A 217 -19.23 1.69 28.32
C PHE A 217 -17.87 1.27 27.77
N SER A 218 -16.89 1.10 28.65
CA SER A 218 -15.48 0.93 28.31
C SER A 218 -15.21 -0.38 27.59
N CYS A 219 -15.75 -1.51 28.09
CA CYS A 219 -15.54 -2.84 27.53
C CYS A 219 -15.95 -2.89 26.06
N ALA A 220 -17.16 -2.43 25.74
CA ALA A 220 -17.68 -2.50 24.39
C ALA A 220 -16.89 -1.60 23.41
N ILE A 221 -16.47 -0.41 23.83
CA ILE A 221 -15.69 0.52 23.00
C ILE A 221 -14.27 0.00 22.76
N LYS A 222 -13.62 -0.52 23.82
CA LYS A 222 -12.27 -1.10 23.73
C LYS A 222 -12.21 -2.35 22.84
N LEU A 223 -13.31 -3.11 22.77
CA LEU A 223 -13.41 -4.29 21.91
C LEU A 223 -13.73 -3.90 20.45
N THR A 224 -14.77 -3.09 20.23
CA THR A 224 -15.33 -2.89 18.88
C THR A 224 -14.43 -2.07 17.96
N THR A 225 -13.70 -1.09 18.50
CA THR A 225 -12.84 -0.21 17.70
C THR A 225 -11.65 -0.97 17.10
N PRO A 226 -10.81 -1.70 17.88
CA PRO A 226 -9.73 -2.50 17.31
C PRO A 226 -10.22 -3.57 16.33
N LEU A 227 -11.35 -4.22 16.62
CA LEU A 227 -11.93 -5.22 15.74
C LEU A 227 -12.35 -4.63 14.39
N SER A 228 -12.92 -3.42 14.37
CA SER A 228 -13.26 -2.73 13.11
C SER A 228 -12.01 -2.42 12.29
N VAL A 229 -10.93 -1.96 12.94
CA VAL A 229 -9.65 -1.66 12.27
C VAL A 229 -9.01 -2.93 11.72
N ILE A 230 -8.90 -4.00 12.52
CA ILE A 230 -8.32 -5.28 12.08
C ILE A 230 -9.14 -5.88 10.94
N SER A 231 -10.48 -5.78 11.02
CA SER A 231 -11.36 -6.26 9.94
C SER A 231 -11.16 -5.48 8.64
N ALA A 232 -11.01 -4.16 8.70
CA ALA A 232 -10.72 -3.34 7.54
C ALA A 232 -9.33 -3.62 6.95
N MET A 233 -8.30 -3.81 7.79
CA MET A 233 -6.97 -4.22 7.32
C MET A 233 -6.98 -5.59 6.62
N ARG A 234 -7.74 -6.55 7.16
CA ARG A 234 -7.94 -7.85 6.51
C ARG A 234 -8.62 -7.67 5.15
N GLU A 235 -9.71 -6.90 5.10
CA GLU A 235 -10.46 -6.65 3.87
C GLU A 235 -9.59 -5.94 2.81
N ALA A 236 -8.73 -4.97 3.21
CA ALA A 236 -7.72 -4.40 2.34
C ALA A 236 -6.78 -5.48 1.76
N SER A 237 -6.32 -6.41 2.60
CA SER A 237 -5.47 -7.51 2.16
C SER A 237 -6.18 -8.46 1.19
N ASP A 238 -7.45 -8.78 1.43
CA ASP A 238 -8.28 -9.61 0.53
C ASP A 238 -8.41 -8.93 -0.86
N HIS A 239 -8.36 -7.59 -0.91
CA HIS A 239 -8.33 -6.76 -2.12
C HIS A 239 -6.91 -6.40 -2.60
N ARG A 240 -5.89 -7.19 -2.23
CA ARG A 240 -4.50 -6.99 -2.66
C ARG A 240 -3.89 -5.64 -2.27
N MET A 241 -4.32 -5.08 -1.17
CA MET A 241 -3.76 -3.85 -0.60
C MET A 241 -3.12 -4.18 0.75
N MET A 242 -1.80 -4.02 0.86
CA MET A 242 -1.08 -4.25 2.11
C MET A 242 -1.03 -2.95 2.91
N VAL A 243 -1.62 -2.94 4.09
CA VAL A 243 -1.63 -1.79 5.01
C VAL A 243 -0.78 -2.11 6.23
N LYS A 244 0.24 -1.32 6.51
CA LYS A 244 1.18 -1.55 7.62
C LYS A 244 0.61 -1.23 9.01
N GLY A 245 -0.53 -0.56 9.09
CA GLY A 245 -1.17 -0.26 10.38
C GLY A 245 -2.48 0.51 10.26
N GLY A 246 -3.32 0.38 11.29
CA GLY A 246 -4.64 1.02 11.35
C GLY A 246 -4.60 2.56 11.28
N LYS A 247 -3.52 3.18 11.77
CA LYS A 247 -3.28 4.61 11.69
C LYS A 247 -3.31 5.12 10.24
N PHE A 248 -2.79 4.33 9.31
CA PHE A 248 -2.72 4.73 7.90
C PHE A 248 -4.09 4.68 7.21
N LEU A 249 -4.95 3.69 7.56
CA LEU A 249 -6.36 3.72 7.14
C LEU A 249 -7.09 4.93 7.71
N GLU A 250 -6.83 5.26 8.98
CA GLU A 250 -7.43 6.44 9.61
C GLU A 250 -7.03 7.73 8.87
N ASN A 251 -5.72 7.94 8.67
CA ASN A 251 -5.22 9.12 7.99
C ASN A 251 -5.71 9.18 6.53
N TYR A 252 -5.81 8.03 5.85
CA TYR A 252 -6.34 7.95 4.50
C TYR A 252 -7.82 8.37 4.44
N ALA A 253 -8.62 7.96 5.44
CA ALA A 253 -10.04 8.33 5.52
C ALA A 253 -10.26 9.83 5.75
N ILE A 254 -9.40 10.50 6.52
CA ILE A 254 -9.55 11.93 6.85
C ILE A 254 -8.77 12.85 5.90
N ALA A 255 -7.92 12.29 5.03
CA ALA A 255 -7.12 13.07 4.09
C ALA A 255 -8.00 13.95 3.19
N ASP A 256 -7.55 15.18 2.97
CA ASP A 256 -8.20 16.16 2.10
C ASP A 256 -7.35 16.49 0.86
N THR A 257 -6.12 16.01 0.81
CA THR A 257 -5.16 16.29 -0.25
C THR A 257 -4.46 15.00 -0.68
N ILE A 258 -4.41 14.76 -1.99
CA ILE A 258 -3.64 13.67 -2.59
C ILE A 258 -2.62 14.25 -3.57
N VAL A 259 -1.39 13.78 -3.47
CA VAL A 259 -0.26 14.15 -4.32
C VAL A 259 0.14 12.94 -5.13
N PHE A 260 0.10 13.05 -6.43
CA PHE A 260 0.52 11.99 -7.36
C PHE A 260 1.89 12.33 -7.96
N ASP A 261 2.81 11.37 -7.95
CA ASP A 261 3.84 11.41 -8.99
C ASP A 261 3.22 11.09 -10.35
N LYS A 262 3.78 11.64 -11.42
CA LYS A 262 3.27 11.36 -12.77
C LYS A 262 3.70 9.97 -13.23
N THR A 263 5.01 9.75 -13.28
CA THR A 263 5.62 8.59 -13.96
C THR A 263 5.45 7.31 -13.14
N GLY A 264 4.92 6.24 -13.77
CA GLY A 264 4.67 4.97 -13.08
C GLY A 264 3.48 4.96 -12.11
N THR A 265 2.86 6.13 -11.87
CA THR A 265 1.66 6.28 -11.03
C THR A 265 0.44 6.65 -11.88
N LEU A 266 0.40 7.87 -12.44
CA LEU A 266 -0.66 8.29 -13.36
C LEU A 266 -0.42 7.77 -14.79
N THR A 267 0.78 7.33 -15.09
CA THR A 267 1.19 6.69 -16.34
C THR A 267 1.59 5.24 -16.11
N ASN A 268 1.69 4.47 -17.21
CA ASN A 268 2.00 3.05 -17.13
C ASN A 268 3.51 2.74 -16.98
N ALA A 269 4.40 3.76 -16.89
CA ALA A 269 5.85 3.61 -16.98
C ALA A 269 6.29 2.77 -18.21
N SER A 270 5.49 2.82 -19.26
CA SER A 270 5.69 2.07 -20.51
C SER A 270 5.75 3.05 -21.67
N PRO A 271 6.87 3.76 -21.84
CA PRO A 271 7.02 4.77 -22.87
C PRO A 271 6.81 4.16 -24.25
N LYS A 272 6.27 4.97 -25.18
CA LYS A 272 6.05 4.62 -26.57
C LYS A 272 6.66 5.66 -27.49
N VAL A 273 7.12 5.22 -28.64
CA VAL A 273 7.56 6.13 -29.70
C VAL A 273 6.30 6.69 -30.38
N VAL A 274 6.10 8.01 -30.28
CA VAL A 274 4.96 8.69 -30.91
C VAL A 274 5.31 9.09 -32.34
N GLU A 275 6.51 9.67 -32.53
CA GLU A 275 6.95 10.13 -33.82
C GLU A 275 8.47 9.99 -33.96
N VAL A 276 8.91 9.64 -35.16
CA VAL A 276 10.32 9.67 -35.58
C VAL A 276 10.47 10.73 -36.68
N ILE A 277 11.20 11.80 -36.39
CA ILE A 277 11.30 12.98 -37.20
C ILE A 277 12.68 13.03 -37.90
N PRO A 278 12.80 12.77 -39.20
CA PRO A 278 14.06 12.95 -39.91
C PRO A 278 14.51 14.41 -39.92
N MET A 279 15.74 14.66 -39.50
CA MET A 279 16.35 16.00 -39.45
C MET A 279 17.23 16.31 -40.66
N SER A 280 17.42 15.33 -41.55
CA SER A 280 18.12 15.46 -42.82
C SER A 280 17.35 14.72 -43.92
N LYS A 281 17.80 14.87 -45.16
CA LYS A 281 17.26 14.10 -46.31
C LYS A 281 18.06 12.84 -46.62
N ARG A 282 19.02 12.48 -45.76
CA ARG A 282 19.99 11.41 -45.99
C ARG A 282 19.38 10.04 -45.77
N TYR A 283 18.55 9.91 -44.74
CA TYR A 283 17.89 8.68 -44.32
C TYR A 283 16.40 8.87 -44.21
N GLY A 284 15.65 7.83 -44.51
CA GLY A 284 14.20 7.81 -44.33
C GLY A 284 13.79 7.57 -42.88
N ARG A 285 12.53 7.86 -42.53
CA ARG A 285 11.98 7.63 -41.17
C ARG A 285 12.18 6.18 -40.70
N ASP A 286 11.77 5.22 -41.51
CA ASP A 286 11.82 3.79 -41.19
C ASP A 286 13.26 3.29 -41.05
N GLU A 287 14.17 3.83 -41.85
CA GLU A 287 15.59 3.52 -41.80
C GLU A 287 16.22 4.04 -40.49
N LEU A 288 15.85 5.27 -40.09
CA LEU A 288 16.32 5.87 -38.81
C LEU A 288 15.79 5.12 -37.61
N LEU A 289 14.51 4.71 -37.59
CA LEU A 289 13.94 3.90 -36.54
C LEU A 289 14.60 2.53 -36.44
N ARG A 290 14.82 1.87 -37.61
CA ARG A 290 15.53 0.58 -37.67
C ARG A 290 16.96 0.68 -37.13
N MET A 291 17.71 1.73 -37.50
CA MET A 291 19.05 1.96 -36.99
C MET A 291 19.08 2.22 -35.48
N ALA A 292 18.15 3.04 -34.98
CA ALA A 292 18.03 3.33 -33.57
C ALA A 292 17.69 2.06 -32.77
N ALA A 293 16.75 1.25 -33.26
CA ALA A 293 16.36 -0.01 -32.63
C ALA A 293 17.53 -1.00 -32.57
N CYS A 294 18.30 -1.13 -33.66
CA CYS A 294 19.49 -1.98 -33.71
C CYS A 294 20.53 -1.59 -32.64
N ILE A 295 20.74 -0.29 -32.42
CA ILE A 295 21.70 0.22 -31.42
C ILE A 295 21.17 0.01 -29.99
N GLU A 296 19.87 0.23 -29.77
CA GLU A 296 19.21 0.18 -28.45
C GLU A 296 18.88 -1.25 -27.99
N GLU A 297 18.83 -2.25 -28.88
CA GLU A 297 18.44 -3.64 -28.56
C GLU A 297 19.24 -4.27 -27.42
N HIS A 298 20.49 -3.86 -27.24
CA HIS A 298 21.36 -4.40 -26.20
C HIS A 298 21.16 -3.76 -24.81
N PHE A 299 20.25 -2.80 -24.68
CA PHE A 299 20.04 -2.05 -23.45
C PHE A 299 18.63 -2.26 -22.89
N ALA A 300 18.55 -2.75 -21.66
CA ALA A 300 17.31 -3.05 -20.97
C ALA A 300 16.79 -1.83 -20.18
N HIS A 301 16.61 -0.66 -20.85
CA HIS A 301 15.94 0.47 -20.24
C HIS A 301 14.65 0.84 -21.00
N SER A 302 13.69 1.46 -20.33
CA SER A 302 12.33 1.67 -20.86
C SER A 302 12.26 2.37 -22.20
N ILE A 303 13.14 3.35 -22.46
CA ILE A 303 13.21 4.09 -23.72
C ILE A 303 13.75 3.19 -24.84
N ALA A 304 14.80 2.42 -24.58
CA ALA A 304 15.36 1.46 -25.52
C ALA A 304 14.31 0.43 -25.94
N THR A 305 13.64 -0.16 -24.94
CA THR A 305 12.55 -1.11 -25.17
C THR A 305 11.43 -0.50 -26.02
N ALA A 306 11.09 0.78 -25.81
CA ALA A 306 10.08 1.47 -26.61
C ALA A 306 10.50 1.62 -28.07
N ILE A 307 11.75 1.96 -28.34
CA ILE A 307 12.29 2.13 -29.71
C ILE A 307 12.34 0.79 -30.44
N VAL A 308 12.83 -0.26 -29.77
CA VAL A 308 12.91 -1.62 -30.31
C VAL A 308 11.51 -2.16 -30.62
N LYS A 309 10.60 -2.05 -29.66
CA LYS A 309 9.21 -2.50 -29.83
C LYS A 309 8.50 -1.80 -30.98
N GLN A 310 8.68 -0.49 -31.14
CA GLN A 310 8.10 0.26 -32.25
C GLN A 310 8.62 -0.23 -33.62
N ALA A 311 9.91 -0.54 -33.69
CA ALA A 311 10.49 -1.09 -34.94
C ALA A 311 9.97 -2.50 -35.23
N GLU A 312 9.77 -3.33 -34.23
CA GLU A 312 9.17 -4.67 -34.36
C GLU A 312 7.72 -4.61 -34.82
N GLU A 313 6.90 -3.74 -34.20
CA GLU A 313 5.48 -3.53 -34.57
C GLU A 313 5.32 -3.05 -36.01
N GLU A 314 6.25 -2.24 -36.49
CA GLU A 314 6.30 -1.79 -37.89
C GLU A 314 6.94 -2.82 -38.84
N GLY A 315 7.41 -3.96 -38.32
CA GLY A 315 8.01 -5.04 -39.11
C GLY A 315 9.39 -4.71 -39.67
N LEU A 316 10.09 -3.74 -39.09
CA LEU A 316 11.42 -3.29 -39.50
C LEU A 316 12.49 -4.26 -38.97
N LYS A 317 12.71 -5.34 -39.71
CA LYS A 317 13.77 -6.31 -39.37
C LYS A 317 15.15 -5.71 -39.64
N HIS A 318 16.08 -5.95 -38.74
CA HIS A 318 17.50 -5.59 -38.89
C HIS A 318 18.39 -6.84 -38.68
N GLU A 319 19.54 -6.81 -39.33
CA GLU A 319 20.68 -7.67 -39.02
C GLU A 319 21.63 -6.83 -38.16
N GLU A 320 22.42 -7.45 -37.27
CA GLU A 320 23.40 -6.74 -36.44
C GLU A 320 24.48 -6.10 -37.31
N ASP A 321 24.33 -4.82 -37.60
CA ASP A 321 25.23 -4.02 -38.46
C ASP A 321 26.07 -3.01 -37.67
N HIS A 322 26.28 -3.23 -36.38
CA HIS A 322 27.09 -2.34 -35.53
C HIS A 322 28.26 -3.06 -34.88
N SER A 323 29.31 -2.30 -34.56
CA SER A 323 30.44 -2.77 -33.76
C SER A 323 30.13 -2.72 -32.27
N GLU A 324 31.13 -3.02 -31.45
CA GLU A 324 31.05 -2.94 -29.99
C GLU A 324 30.41 -1.62 -29.55
N VAL A 325 29.38 -1.70 -28.69
CA VAL A 325 28.58 -0.55 -28.25
C VAL A 325 29.10 -0.06 -26.91
N GLU A 326 29.48 1.20 -26.82
CA GLU A 326 29.91 1.84 -25.57
C GLU A 326 28.75 2.62 -24.97
N TYR A 327 28.30 2.20 -23.77
CA TYR A 327 27.26 2.87 -23.03
C TYR A 327 27.85 3.87 -22.04
N ILE A 328 27.46 5.13 -22.15
CA ILE A 328 27.83 6.20 -21.22
C ILE A 328 26.68 6.41 -20.24
N VAL A 329 26.87 5.96 -18.98
CA VAL A 329 25.85 5.97 -17.93
C VAL A 329 25.17 7.34 -17.82
N ALA A 330 23.84 7.36 -17.85
CA ALA A 330 22.96 8.52 -17.76
C ALA A 330 23.08 9.56 -18.91
N HIS A 331 23.83 9.29 -19.98
CA HIS A 331 24.04 10.24 -21.07
C HIS A 331 23.53 9.71 -22.43
N GLY A 332 23.99 8.53 -22.83
CA GLY A 332 23.62 7.96 -24.13
C GLY A 332 24.57 6.84 -24.59
N ILE A 333 24.46 6.50 -25.85
CA ILE A 333 25.18 5.40 -26.49
C ILE A 333 26.07 5.94 -27.59
N VAL A 334 27.30 5.42 -27.65
CA VAL A 334 28.26 5.61 -28.73
C VAL A 334 28.52 4.28 -29.40
N THR A 335 28.40 4.21 -30.71
CA THR A 335 28.75 3.00 -31.47
C THR A 335 29.22 3.38 -32.88
N GLN A 336 29.68 2.38 -33.65
CA GLN A 336 29.89 2.51 -35.08
C GLN A 336 28.85 1.68 -35.81
N TYR A 337 28.06 2.35 -36.65
CA TYR A 337 27.09 1.74 -37.51
C TYR A 337 27.52 1.95 -38.98
N ASP A 338 27.70 0.88 -39.71
CA ASP A 338 28.19 0.92 -41.13
C ASP A 338 29.47 1.80 -41.25
N ASP A 339 30.47 1.54 -40.42
CA ASP A 339 31.75 2.29 -40.31
C ASP A 339 31.61 3.80 -40.00
N LYS A 340 30.42 4.25 -39.58
CA LYS A 340 30.15 5.65 -39.18
C LYS A 340 29.88 5.74 -37.68
N ARG A 341 30.41 6.78 -37.07
CA ARG A 341 30.14 7.02 -35.62
C ARG A 341 28.68 7.42 -35.42
N ALA A 342 27.93 6.59 -34.70
CA ALA A 342 26.54 6.81 -34.34
C ALA A 342 26.41 7.16 -32.85
N LEU A 343 25.55 8.12 -32.53
CA LEU A 343 25.28 8.63 -31.19
C LEU A 343 23.77 8.66 -30.99
N ILE A 344 23.31 8.08 -29.87
CA ILE A 344 21.90 8.15 -29.49
C ILE A 344 21.80 8.51 -28.01
N GLY A 345 20.92 9.47 -27.64
CA GLY A 345 20.81 9.88 -26.24
C GLY A 345 20.18 11.25 -26.03
N SER A 346 20.46 11.86 -24.87
CA SER A 346 19.90 13.13 -24.43
C SER A 346 20.47 14.35 -25.21
N ALA A 347 19.78 15.49 -25.08
CA ALA A 347 20.26 16.77 -25.65
C ALA A 347 21.63 17.15 -25.10
N HIS A 348 21.82 17.05 -23.78
CA HIS A 348 23.09 17.34 -23.12
C HIS A 348 24.23 16.49 -23.69
N PHE A 349 24.00 15.18 -23.82
CA PHE A 349 24.99 14.28 -24.39
C PHE A 349 25.38 14.67 -25.81
N LEU A 350 24.42 14.86 -26.73
CA LEU A 350 24.75 15.14 -28.12
C LEU A 350 25.30 16.55 -28.31
N PHE A 351 24.77 17.58 -27.63
CA PHE A 351 25.11 18.97 -27.95
C PHE A 351 26.23 19.52 -27.04
N ASP A 352 26.24 19.12 -25.76
CA ASP A 352 27.21 19.65 -24.78
C ASP A 352 28.46 18.78 -24.65
N ASP A 353 28.32 17.45 -24.70
CA ASP A 353 29.47 16.55 -24.59
C ASP A 353 30.09 16.27 -25.97
N GLU A 354 29.30 15.78 -26.92
CA GLU A 354 29.74 15.33 -28.23
C GLU A 354 29.80 16.45 -29.28
N LYS A 355 29.36 17.68 -28.95
CA LYS A 355 29.43 18.88 -29.79
C LYS A 355 28.77 18.72 -31.18
N VAL A 356 27.72 17.95 -31.30
CA VAL A 356 26.94 17.79 -32.53
C VAL A 356 26.39 19.16 -32.97
N LYS A 357 26.61 19.52 -34.21
CA LYS A 357 26.20 20.84 -34.74
C LYS A 357 24.77 20.80 -35.27
N VAL A 358 23.99 21.79 -34.83
CA VAL A 358 22.59 21.97 -35.20
C VAL A 358 22.43 23.25 -36.03
N THR A 359 21.68 23.18 -37.13
CA THR A 359 21.33 24.37 -37.92
C THR A 359 20.19 25.14 -37.29
N LYS A 360 20.05 26.45 -37.61
CA LYS A 360 18.95 27.27 -37.11
C LYS A 360 17.56 26.69 -37.40
N THR A 361 17.41 26.00 -38.54
CA THR A 361 16.15 25.35 -38.93
C THR A 361 15.86 24.11 -38.10
N GLN A 362 16.89 23.31 -37.82
CA GLN A 362 16.78 22.15 -36.95
C GLN A 362 16.46 22.57 -35.53
N GLN A 363 17.14 23.63 -35.01
CA GLN A 363 16.86 24.15 -33.69
C GLN A 363 15.39 24.55 -33.48
N LYS A 364 14.81 25.28 -34.45
CA LYS A 364 13.38 25.63 -34.37
C LYS A 364 12.45 24.42 -34.34
N ARG A 365 12.84 23.32 -34.96
CA ARG A 365 12.06 22.09 -34.98
C ARG A 365 12.24 21.35 -33.64
N ILE A 366 13.45 21.29 -33.09
CA ILE A 366 13.73 20.79 -31.75
C ILE A 366 12.89 21.56 -30.72
N ASP A 367 12.96 22.91 -30.75
CA ASP A 367 12.24 23.76 -29.80
C ASP A 367 10.71 23.60 -29.84
N LYS A 368 10.17 23.10 -30.98
CA LYS A 368 8.76 22.76 -31.09
C LYS A 368 8.48 21.40 -30.42
N GLU A 369 9.18 20.37 -30.80
CA GLU A 369 8.89 18.99 -30.38
C GLU A 369 9.22 18.74 -28.89
N VAL A 370 10.27 19.37 -28.35
CA VAL A 370 10.64 19.29 -26.93
C VAL A 370 9.57 19.86 -25.98
N LYS A 371 8.67 20.72 -26.50
CA LYS A 371 7.58 21.25 -25.68
C LYS A 371 6.53 20.20 -25.35
N ASP A 372 6.28 19.29 -26.26
CA ASP A 372 5.15 18.39 -26.20
C ASP A 372 5.58 16.94 -25.86
N HIS A 373 6.85 16.57 -26.14
CA HIS A 373 7.36 15.21 -26.00
C HIS A 373 8.72 15.16 -25.30
N SER A 374 9.02 14.01 -24.69
CA SER A 374 10.39 13.65 -24.37
C SER A 374 11.11 13.22 -25.65
N VAL A 375 12.29 13.79 -25.92
CA VAL A 375 12.99 13.59 -27.20
C VAL A 375 14.32 12.88 -26.99
N VAL A 376 14.51 11.79 -27.71
CA VAL A 376 15.81 11.13 -27.90
C VAL A 376 16.41 11.60 -29.19
N TYR A 377 17.67 12.01 -29.15
CA TYR A 377 18.39 12.56 -30.28
C TYR A 377 19.28 11.49 -30.89
N PHE A 378 19.26 11.39 -32.23
CA PHE A 378 20.07 10.44 -32.97
C PHE A 378 20.96 11.16 -34.00
N ALA A 379 22.27 10.97 -33.91
CA ALA A 379 23.25 11.60 -34.77
C ALA A 379 24.21 10.58 -35.41
N ILE A 380 24.63 10.83 -36.62
CA ILE A 380 25.60 10.03 -37.38
C ILE A 380 26.68 10.95 -37.93
N ASP A 381 27.95 10.61 -37.75
CA ASP A 381 29.12 11.41 -38.15
C ASP A 381 29.05 12.88 -37.69
N GLY A 382 28.58 13.12 -36.45
CA GLY A 382 28.48 14.45 -35.87
C GLY A 382 27.36 15.33 -36.46
N LYS A 383 26.40 14.76 -37.16
CA LYS A 383 25.21 15.43 -37.72
C LYS A 383 23.95 14.87 -37.11
N LEU A 384 23.04 15.72 -36.67
CA LEU A 384 21.72 15.32 -36.19
C LEU A 384 20.89 14.79 -37.33
N GLU A 385 20.51 13.51 -37.28
CA GLU A 385 19.77 12.81 -38.31
C GLU A 385 18.31 12.56 -37.93
N ALA A 386 17.98 12.32 -36.63
CA ALA A 386 16.61 12.14 -36.20
C ALA A 386 16.35 12.72 -34.78
N LEU A 387 15.06 13.05 -34.56
CA LEU A 387 14.44 13.15 -33.26
C LEU A 387 13.48 11.99 -33.11
N ILE A 388 13.55 11.26 -32.00
CA ILE A 388 12.62 10.21 -31.63
C ILE A 388 11.80 10.74 -30.48
N CYS A 389 10.53 11.05 -30.74
CA CYS A 389 9.60 11.58 -29.74
C CYS A 389 9.01 10.43 -28.95
N ILE A 390 9.15 10.50 -27.65
CA ILE A 390 8.71 9.49 -26.69
C ILE A 390 7.62 10.09 -25.81
N GLU A 391 6.56 9.31 -25.57
CA GLU A 391 5.52 9.66 -24.62
C GLU A 391 5.24 8.47 -23.70
N ASP A 392 5.00 8.73 -22.44
CA ASP A 392 4.53 7.73 -21.47
C ASP A 392 3.02 7.91 -21.30
N PRO A 393 2.20 6.98 -21.85
CA PRO A 393 0.76 7.16 -21.90
C PRO A 393 0.14 7.17 -20.50
N VAL A 394 -0.79 8.09 -20.30
CA VAL A 394 -1.61 8.16 -19.10
C VAL A 394 -2.46 6.89 -18.98
N ARG A 395 -2.66 6.40 -17.76
CA ARG A 395 -3.54 5.27 -17.48
C ARG A 395 -4.98 5.61 -17.90
N VAL A 396 -5.63 4.66 -18.54
CA VAL A 396 -6.99 4.86 -19.05
C VAL A 396 -8.01 5.13 -17.94
N GLU A 397 -7.79 4.53 -16.76
CA GLU A 397 -8.64 4.70 -15.58
C GLU A 397 -8.35 5.99 -14.79
N ALA A 398 -7.19 6.66 -15.02
CA ALA A 398 -6.72 7.76 -14.18
C ALA A 398 -7.72 8.91 -14.03
N LYS A 399 -8.38 9.31 -15.13
CA LYS A 399 -9.37 10.39 -15.09
C LYS A 399 -10.55 10.03 -14.20
N TYR A 400 -11.11 8.83 -14.38
CA TYR A 400 -12.22 8.33 -13.59
C TYR A 400 -11.87 8.24 -12.09
N VAL A 401 -10.68 7.71 -11.78
CA VAL A 401 -10.18 7.61 -10.40
C VAL A 401 -10.08 9.00 -9.75
N ILE A 402 -9.58 10.00 -10.48
CA ILE A 402 -9.47 11.38 -9.98
C ILE A 402 -10.86 11.99 -9.70
N GLU A 403 -11.83 11.77 -10.59
CA GLU A 403 -13.20 12.24 -10.41
C GLU A 403 -13.85 11.58 -9.19
N GLU A 404 -13.75 10.27 -9.06
CA GLU A 404 -14.31 9.50 -7.94
C GLU A 404 -13.67 9.89 -6.59
N LEU A 405 -12.34 10.09 -6.54
CA LEU A 405 -11.66 10.57 -5.34
C LEU A 405 -12.15 11.97 -4.90
N LYS A 406 -12.46 12.86 -5.85
CA LYS A 406 -13.07 14.17 -5.56
C LYS A 406 -14.48 14.01 -4.97
N GLU A 407 -15.28 13.12 -5.53
CA GLU A 407 -16.62 12.81 -5.00
C GLU A 407 -16.56 12.21 -3.59
N LEU A 408 -15.55 11.39 -3.30
CA LEU A 408 -15.28 10.83 -1.97
C LEU A 408 -14.60 11.80 -0.99
N GLY A 409 -14.53 13.09 -1.33
CA GLY A 409 -14.16 14.17 -0.43
C GLY A 409 -12.70 14.60 -0.45
N ILE A 410 -11.87 14.14 -1.38
CA ILE A 410 -10.53 14.70 -1.62
C ILE A 410 -10.70 16.08 -2.28
N LYS A 411 -10.25 17.14 -1.58
CA LYS A 411 -10.45 18.54 -2.02
C LYS A 411 -9.35 19.05 -2.92
N ASN A 412 -8.14 18.52 -2.74
CA ASN A 412 -6.97 18.98 -3.48
C ASN A 412 -6.28 17.78 -4.11
N ILE A 413 -6.13 17.79 -5.43
CA ILE A 413 -5.33 16.83 -6.16
C ILE A 413 -4.18 17.58 -6.80
N VAL A 414 -2.95 17.13 -6.52
CA VAL A 414 -1.71 17.76 -6.97
C VAL A 414 -0.90 16.74 -7.76
N MET A 415 -0.42 17.11 -8.94
CA MET A 415 0.50 16.28 -9.71
C MET A 415 1.91 16.85 -9.64
N LEU A 416 2.90 16.00 -9.34
CA LEU A 416 4.32 16.34 -9.39
C LEU A 416 4.96 15.65 -10.60
N THR A 417 5.79 16.38 -11.34
CA THR A 417 6.50 15.82 -12.49
C THR A 417 7.83 16.54 -12.75
N GLY A 418 8.82 15.78 -13.23
CA GLY A 418 10.06 16.35 -13.77
C GLY A 418 9.92 16.91 -15.19
N ASP A 419 8.77 16.73 -15.85
CA ASP A 419 8.54 17.15 -17.23
C ASP A 419 8.48 18.67 -17.38
N SER A 420 8.45 19.10 -18.65
CA SER A 420 8.25 20.49 -19.03
C SER A 420 6.88 21.01 -18.58
N GLU A 421 6.77 22.33 -18.37
CA GLU A 421 5.53 23.02 -18.00
C GLU A 421 4.38 22.72 -18.97
N SER A 422 4.65 22.67 -20.30
CA SER A 422 3.64 22.38 -21.32
C SER A 422 3.11 20.95 -21.21
N GLY A 423 4.00 19.96 -21.04
CA GLY A 423 3.62 18.55 -20.88
C GLY A 423 2.82 18.33 -19.60
N ALA A 424 3.28 18.89 -18.47
CA ALA A 424 2.58 18.81 -17.20
C ALA A 424 1.16 19.41 -17.28
N LYS A 425 1.03 20.59 -17.93
CA LYS A 425 -0.25 21.28 -18.11
C LYS A 425 -1.22 20.46 -18.97
N SER A 426 -0.73 19.86 -20.06
CA SER A 426 -1.55 19.03 -20.95
C SER A 426 -2.16 17.86 -20.21
N ILE A 427 -1.35 17.11 -19.46
CA ILE A 427 -1.80 15.96 -18.66
C ILE A 427 -2.75 16.40 -17.54
N ALA A 428 -2.42 17.47 -16.80
CA ALA A 428 -3.28 17.97 -15.74
C ALA A 428 -4.68 18.36 -16.25
N ASN A 429 -4.73 19.03 -17.42
CA ASN A 429 -6.00 19.38 -18.05
C ASN A 429 -6.78 18.14 -18.51
N ALA A 430 -6.12 17.16 -19.11
CA ALA A 430 -6.77 15.93 -19.60
C ALA A 430 -7.39 15.11 -18.44
N LEU A 431 -6.71 15.09 -17.29
CA LEU A 431 -7.14 14.40 -16.09
C LEU A 431 -8.05 15.22 -15.15
N GLY A 432 -8.24 16.52 -15.43
CA GLY A 432 -9.02 17.40 -14.56
C GLY A 432 -8.32 17.69 -13.22
N ILE A 433 -6.99 17.71 -13.19
CA ILE A 433 -6.17 18.07 -12.02
C ILE A 433 -5.99 19.58 -11.99
N ASP A 434 -6.35 20.20 -10.86
CA ASP A 434 -6.34 21.67 -10.72
C ASP A 434 -4.96 22.24 -10.40
N LYS A 435 -4.08 21.43 -9.80
CA LYS A 435 -2.74 21.86 -9.35
C LYS A 435 -1.67 20.89 -9.84
N TYR A 436 -0.62 21.41 -10.41
CA TYR A 436 0.56 20.63 -10.77
C TYR A 436 1.83 21.46 -10.56
N GLU A 437 2.91 20.76 -10.29
CA GLU A 437 4.27 21.33 -10.23
C GLU A 437 5.12 20.60 -11.28
N SER A 438 5.71 21.37 -12.19
CA SER A 438 6.54 20.88 -13.29
C SER A 438 8.03 21.08 -12.97
N GLN A 439 8.90 20.36 -13.67
CA GLN A 439 10.36 20.43 -13.52
C GLN A 439 10.84 20.23 -12.07
N VAL A 440 10.11 19.41 -11.31
CA VAL A 440 10.39 19.14 -9.89
C VAL A 440 11.54 18.14 -9.78
N LEU A 441 12.59 18.51 -9.05
CA LEU A 441 13.66 17.58 -8.72
C LEU A 441 13.22 16.63 -7.59
N PRO A 442 13.81 15.44 -7.49
CA PRO A 442 13.48 14.48 -6.43
C PRO A 442 13.53 15.08 -5.01
N GLU A 443 14.51 15.92 -4.75
CA GLU A 443 14.71 16.60 -3.46
C GLU A 443 13.62 17.63 -3.16
N ASP A 444 13.01 18.24 -4.18
CA ASP A 444 11.98 19.26 -4.01
C ASP A 444 10.59 18.66 -3.80
N LYS A 445 10.36 17.40 -4.20
CA LYS A 445 9.08 16.68 -3.98
C LYS A 445 8.72 16.63 -2.50
N SER A 446 9.69 16.27 -1.63
CA SER A 446 9.47 16.22 -0.18
C SER A 446 9.10 17.60 0.39
N ARG A 447 9.76 18.68 -0.05
CA ARG A 447 9.47 20.04 0.39
C ARG A 447 8.07 20.50 0.02
N ILE A 448 7.56 20.07 -1.16
CA ILE A 448 6.19 20.39 -1.57
C ILE A 448 5.19 19.70 -0.65
N VAL A 449 5.42 18.42 -0.33
CA VAL A 449 4.57 17.66 0.61
C VAL A 449 4.62 18.28 2.01
N GLU A 450 5.82 18.60 2.53
CA GLU A 450 5.98 19.28 3.83
C GLU A 450 5.22 20.60 3.88
N LYS A 451 5.33 21.45 2.84
CA LYS A 451 4.60 22.71 2.75
C LYS A 451 3.08 22.52 2.80
N LEU A 452 2.55 21.50 2.10
CA LEU A 452 1.11 21.20 2.16
C LEU A 452 0.67 20.80 3.57
N LYS A 453 1.51 20.07 4.30
CA LYS A 453 1.25 19.71 5.71
C LYS A 453 1.35 20.93 6.63
N GLU A 454 2.31 21.82 6.43
CA GLU A 454 2.41 23.09 7.18
C GLU A 454 1.19 23.99 6.95
N GLU A 455 0.54 23.91 5.79
CA GLU A 455 -0.74 24.56 5.51
C GLU A 455 -1.93 23.92 6.25
N GLY A 456 -1.70 22.88 7.04
CA GLY A 456 -2.71 22.18 7.83
C GLY A 456 -3.51 21.13 7.05
N LYS A 457 -2.99 20.66 5.91
CA LYS A 457 -3.61 19.61 5.11
C LYS A 457 -3.15 18.23 5.57
N THR A 458 -4.02 17.24 5.45
CA THR A 458 -3.65 15.83 5.60
C THR A 458 -3.36 15.25 4.23
N VAL A 459 -2.11 14.88 4.00
CA VAL A 459 -1.57 14.59 2.68
C VAL A 459 -1.33 13.09 2.47
N ILE A 460 -1.93 12.56 1.40
CA ILE A 460 -1.58 11.26 0.82
C ILE A 460 -0.56 11.51 -0.28
N MET A 461 0.57 10.80 -0.28
CA MET A 461 1.53 10.77 -1.39
C MET A 461 1.48 9.41 -2.08
N VAL A 462 1.26 9.41 -3.40
CA VAL A 462 1.25 8.21 -4.24
C VAL A 462 2.43 8.28 -5.21
N GLY A 463 3.29 7.26 -5.18
CA GLY A 463 4.49 7.21 -6.02
C GLY A 463 4.98 5.78 -6.25
N ASP A 464 5.91 5.62 -7.19
CA ASP A 464 6.45 4.31 -7.59
C ASP A 464 7.96 4.18 -7.48
N GLY A 465 8.69 5.29 -7.45
CA GLY A 465 10.14 5.34 -7.64
C GLY A 465 10.98 5.54 -6.38
N ILE A 466 12.27 5.26 -6.53
CA ILE A 466 13.30 5.61 -5.54
C ILE A 466 13.31 7.12 -5.32
N ASN A 467 13.06 7.89 -6.38
CA ASN A 467 13.03 9.36 -6.37
C ASN A 467 11.92 9.94 -5.50
N ASP A 468 10.86 9.18 -5.24
CA ASP A 468 9.70 9.58 -4.44
C ASP A 468 9.84 9.22 -2.97
N SER A 469 10.80 8.35 -2.62
CA SER A 469 11.00 7.86 -1.25
C SER A 469 11.10 8.98 -0.21
N PRO A 470 11.78 10.12 -0.45
CA PRO A 470 11.78 11.23 0.49
C PRO A 470 10.39 11.89 0.66
N ALA A 471 9.61 11.99 -0.41
CA ALA A 471 8.26 12.54 -0.37
C ALA A 471 7.26 11.59 0.30
N LEU A 472 7.38 10.28 0.04
CA LEU A 472 6.62 9.23 0.70
C LEU A 472 6.86 9.25 2.22
N ALA A 473 8.12 9.38 2.65
CA ALA A 473 8.49 9.37 4.07
C ALA A 473 7.94 10.55 4.89
N VAL A 474 7.67 11.69 4.27
CA VAL A 474 7.17 12.89 4.96
C VAL A 474 5.65 13.07 4.89
N ALA A 475 4.95 12.31 4.04
CA ALA A 475 3.49 12.34 3.93
C ALA A 475 2.79 11.85 5.20
N ASP A 476 1.50 12.16 5.38
CA ASP A 476 0.69 11.59 6.46
C ASP A 476 0.28 10.15 6.16
N VAL A 477 0.13 9.83 4.87
CA VAL A 477 0.01 8.47 4.34
C VAL A 477 0.76 8.39 3.03
N SER A 478 1.60 7.38 2.93
CA SER A 478 2.32 7.06 1.70
C SER A 478 1.77 5.78 1.06
N VAL A 479 1.55 5.84 -0.24
CA VAL A 479 1.04 4.71 -1.04
C VAL A 479 2.01 4.39 -2.17
N SER A 480 2.45 3.14 -2.23
CA SER A 480 3.27 2.64 -3.34
C SER A 480 2.42 1.82 -4.31
N MET A 481 2.68 2.01 -5.60
CA MET A 481 2.07 1.21 -6.68
C MET A 481 2.71 -0.18 -6.77
N LYS A 482 2.07 -1.12 -7.45
CA LYS A 482 2.57 -2.49 -7.66
C LYS A 482 3.98 -2.53 -8.24
N ASN A 483 4.24 -1.72 -9.24
CA ASN A 483 5.51 -1.67 -9.97
C ASN A 483 6.56 -0.77 -9.31
N SER A 484 6.33 -0.38 -8.05
CA SER A 484 7.25 0.47 -7.29
C SER A 484 8.55 -0.23 -6.95
N SER A 485 9.63 0.55 -6.82
CA SER A 485 10.92 0.05 -6.33
C SER A 485 10.82 -0.54 -4.93
N ASP A 486 11.73 -1.46 -4.60
CA ASP A 486 11.80 -2.07 -3.26
C ASP A 486 11.89 -1.03 -2.14
N ILE A 487 12.65 0.05 -2.37
CA ILE A 487 12.81 1.14 -1.40
C ILE A 487 11.50 1.89 -1.21
N ALA A 488 10.78 2.22 -2.29
CA ALA A 488 9.49 2.90 -2.21
C ALA A 488 8.47 2.06 -1.43
N ARG A 489 8.42 0.74 -1.68
CA ARG A 489 7.54 -0.18 -0.94
C ARG A 489 7.94 -0.34 0.53
N GLU A 490 9.23 -0.32 0.83
CA GLU A 490 9.69 -0.41 2.22
C GLU A 490 9.35 0.84 3.01
N VAL A 491 9.39 2.02 2.38
CA VAL A 491 9.03 3.31 3.00
C VAL A 491 7.52 3.50 3.06
N ALA A 492 6.76 3.08 2.04
CA ALA A 492 5.32 3.30 1.96
C ALA A 492 4.55 2.63 3.10
N ASP A 493 3.54 3.32 3.60
CA ASP A 493 2.62 2.85 4.65
C ASP A 493 1.59 1.85 4.11
N ILE A 494 1.22 2.02 2.83
CA ILE A 494 0.27 1.18 2.10
C ILE A 494 0.90 0.80 0.77
N SER A 495 0.85 -0.48 0.42
CA SER A 495 1.34 -0.98 -0.88
C SER A 495 0.19 -1.63 -1.65
N LEU A 496 -0.04 -1.14 -2.87
CA LEU A 496 -0.98 -1.76 -3.80
C LEU A 496 -0.28 -2.92 -4.51
N LEU A 497 -0.86 -4.10 -4.46
CA LEU A 497 -0.32 -5.32 -5.06
C LEU A 497 -0.96 -5.63 -6.42
N SER A 498 -1.92 -4.83 -6.87
CA SER A 498 -2.48 -4.81 -8.21
C SER A 498 -1.93 -3.63 -9.01
N ASP A 499 -2.06 -3.67 -10.32
CA ASP A 499 -1.65 -2.55 -11.20
C ASP A 499 -2.86 -1.66 -11.59
N ASP A 500 -3.87 -1.62 -10.73
CA ASP A 500 -5.09 -0.84 -10.94
C ASP A 500 -5.09 0.40 -10.04
N LEU A 501 -5.14 1.57 -10.66
CA LEU A 501 -5.21 2.84 -9.93
C LEU A 501 -6.54 2.98 -9.16
N TYR A 502 -7.58 2.23 -9.55
CA TYR A 502 -8.88 2.22 -8.87
C TYR A 502 -8.81 1.70 -7.42
N ASP A 503 -7.77 0.94 -7.08
CA ASP A 503 -7.51 0.51 -5.71
C ASP A 503 -7.44 1.70 -4.71
N LEU A 504 -7.02 2.88 -5.16
CA LEU A 504 -7.03 4.10 -4.34
C LEU A 504 -8.46 4.51 -3.94
N VAL A 505 -9.42 4.35 -4.85
CA VAL A 505 -10.85 4.60 -4.61
C VAL A 505 -11.40 3.55 -3.65
N THR A 506 -11.12 2.29 -3.91
CA THR A 506 -11.50 1.17 -3.04
C THR A 506 -10.96 1.36 -1.62
N LEU A 507 -9.70 1.74 -1.50
CA LEU A 507 -9.06 2.06 -0.21
C LEU A 507 -9.76 3.23 0.49
N ARG A 508 -10.20 4.24 -0.26
CA ARG A 508 -10.95 5.38 0.29
C ARG A 508 -12.31 4.96 0.84
N LYS A 509 -13.07 4.17 0.06
CA LYS A 509 -14.37 3.61 0.47
C LYS A 509 -14.21 2.73 1.72
N LEU A 510 -13.22 1.85 1.71
CA LEU A 510 -12.91 0.99 2.85
C LEU A 510 -12.55 1.78 4.11
N SER A 511 -11.67 2.76 3.99
CA SER A 511 -11.21 3.57 5.11
C SER A 511 -12.33 4.43 5.71
N THR A 512 -13.14 5.07 4.87
CA THR A 512 -14.30 5.86 5.33
C THR A 512 -15.38 4.98 5.94
N GLY A 513 -15.71 3.86 5.31
CA GLY A 513 -16.70 2.91 5.82
C GLY A 513 -16.29 2.24 7.14
N MET A 514 -14.98 2.04 7.36
CA MET A 514 -14.46 1.63 8.67
C MET A 514 -14.84 2.64 9.76
N PHE A 515 -14.68 3.95 9.51
CA PHE A 515 -15.10 4.99 10.46
C PHE A 515 -16.59 5.03 10.69
N ASP A 516 -17.40 4.91 9.64
CA ASP A 516 -18.85 4.87 9.76
C ASP A 516 -19.29 3.69 10.63
N LYS A 517 -18.65 2.54 10.47
CA LYS A 517 -18.89 1.36 11.32
C LYS A 517 -18.52 1.63 12.79
N ILE A 518 -17.37 2.21 13.05
CA ILE A 518 -16.94 2.60 14.41
C ILE A 518 -17.95 3.58 15.02
N TYR A 519 -18.39 4.57 14.26
CA TYR A 519 -19.37 5.57 14.69
C TYR A 519 -20.74 4.94 15.00
N ILE A 520 -21.26 4.08 14.14
CA ILE A 520 -22.52 3.37 14.35
C ILE A 520 -22.45 2.51 15.60
N ASN A 521 -21.37 1.74 15.77
CA ASN A 521 -21.18 0.89 16.94
C ASN A 521 -21.11 1.74 18.22
N TYR A 522 -20.37 2.84 18.22
CA TYR A 522 -20.28 3.76 19.35
C TYR A 522 -21.65 4.28 19.78
N HIS A 523 -22.45 4.78 18.85
CA HIS A 523 -23.80 5.30 19.15
C HIS A 523 -24.76 4.20 19.61
N GLY A 524 -24.66 3.01 19.03
CA GLY A 524 -25.43 1.84 19.44
C GLY A 524 -25.11 1.43 20.88
N ILE A 525 -23.81 1.35 21.24
CA ILE A 525 -23.35 1.04 22.59
C ILE A 525 -23.86 2.09 23.58
N VAL A 526 -23.72 3.37 23.27
CA VAL A 526 -24.20 4.46 24.14
C VAL A 526 -25.72 4.37 24.33
N ALA A 527 -26.48 4.11 23.30
CA ALA A 527 -27.96 3.99 23.39
C ALA A 527 -28.38 2.81 24.25
N VAL A 528 -27.82 1.63 24.03
CA VAL A 528 -28.13 0.41 24.80
C VAL A 528 -27.76 0.60 26.26
N ASN A 529 -26.55 1.02 26.57
CA ASN A 529 -26.06 1.18 27.93
C ASN A 529 -26.82 2.27 28.69
N SER A 530 -27.11 3.41 28.07
CA SER A 530 -27.94 4.47 28.68
C SER A 530 -29.35 3.97 29.01
N THR A 531 -29.94 3.14 28.14
CA THR A 531 -31.23 2.53 28.38
C THR A 531 -31.19 1.55 29.57
N LEU A 532 -30.14 0.71 29.64
CA LEU A 532 -29.98 -0.22 30.77
C LEU A 532 -29.79 0.51 32.11
N ILE A 533 -29.02 1.60 32.14
CA ILE A 533 -28.83 2.46 33.30
C ILE A 533 -30.19 3.03 33.75
N ALA A 534 -30.96 3.60 32.82
CA ALA A 534 -32.29 4.16 33.13
C ALA A 534 -33.23 3.11 33.72
N LEU A 535 -33.32 1.91 33.11
CA LEU A 535 -34.16 0.80 33.58
C LEU A 535 -33.66 0.28 34.98
N GLY A 536 -32.36 0.28 35.20
CA GLY A 536 -31.75 -0.06 36.49
C GLY A 536 -32.13 0.93 37.61
N ILE A 537 -32.06 2.24 37.34
CA ILE A 537 -32.49 3.30 38.27
C ILE A 537 -33.98 3.19 38.60
N LEU A 538 -34.82 2.94 37.59
CA LEU A 538 -36.25 2.70 37.77
C LEU A 538 -36.52 1.41 38.57
N GLY A 539 -35.59 0.46 38.57
CA GLY A 539 -35.72 -0.83 39.26
C GLY A 539 -36.56 -1.84 38.51
N THR A 540 -36.71 -1.65 37.20
CA THR A 540 -37.47 -2.55 36.30
C THR A 540 -36.68 -3.79 35.92
N ILE A 541 -35.34 -3.71 35.98
CA ILE A 541 -34.40 -4.83 35.70
C ILE A 541 -33.52 -5.11 36.91
N THR A 542 -33.08 -6.37 37.06
CA THR A 542 -32.15 -6.79 38.08
C THR A 542 -30.70 -6.56 37.67
N PRO A 543 -29.71 -6.46 38.60
CA PRO A 543 -28.29 -6.34 38.25
C PRO A 543 -27.81 -7.47 37.30
N ALA A 544 -28.25 -8.72 37.58
CA ALA A 544 -27.88 -9.85 36.74
C ALA A 544 -28.43 -9.75 35.30
N THR A 545 -29.70 -9.29 35.16
CA THR A 545 -30.32 -9.07 33.83
C THR A 545 -29.64 -7.93 33.10
N SER A 546 -29.29 -6.85 33.83
CA SER A 546 -28.57 -5.70 33.26
C SER A 546 -27.18 -6.11 32.71
N SER A 547 -26.39 -6.84 33.52
CA SER A 547 -25.10 -7.38 33.10
C SER A 547 -25.20 -8.34 31.91
N MET A 548 -26.20 -9.25 31.92
CA MET A 548 -26.40 -10.19 30.82
C MET A 548 -26.70 -9.49 29.49
N ILE A 549 -27.60 -8.49 29.51
CA ILE A 549 -27.94 -7.76 28.28
C ILE A 549 -26.77 -6.91 27.81
N HIS A 550 -26.04 -6.27 28.75
CA HIS A 550 -24.84 -5.52 28.46
C HIS A 550 -23.78 -6.38 27.76
N ASN A 551 -23.40 -7.52 28.32
CA ASN A 551 -22.40 -8.41 27.74
C ASN A 551 -22.84 -8.99 26.39
N LEU A 552 -24.14 -9.36 26.25
CA LEU A 552 -24.67 -9.83 24.97
C LEU A 552 -24.63 -8.74 23.91
N SER A 553 -24.93 -7.49 24.25
CA SER A 553 -24.85 -6.36 23.33
C SER A 553 -23.40 -6.06 22.93
N THR A 554 -22.44 -6.12 23.86
CA THR A 554 -21.00 -5.96 23.59
C THR A 554 -20.52 -6.99 22.57
N MET A 555 -20.90 -8.26 22.75
CA MET A 555 -20.59 -9.31 21.80
C MET A 555 -21.23 -9.09 20.43
N LEU A 556 -22.50 -8.66 20.40
CA LEU A 556 -23.19 -8.35 19.15
C LEU A 556 -22.46 -7.25 18.36
N PHE A 557 -22.11 -6.15 19.02
CA PHE A 557 -21.33 -5.09 18.41
C PHE A 557 -19.91 -5.55 17.99
N GLY A 558 -19.28 -6.44 18.76
CA GLY A 558 -18.04 -7.08 18.38
C GLY A 558 -18.16 -7.86 17.08
N VAL A 559 -19.18 -8.70 16.94
CA VAL A 559 -19.47 -9.44 15.70
C VAL A 559 -19.81 -8.48 14.55
N MET A 560 -20.57 -7.41 14.80
CA MET A 560 -20.85 -6.39 13.77
C MET A 560 -19.57 -5.70 13.29
N SER A 561 -18.59 -5.50 14.16
CA SER A 561 -17.29 -4.91 13.83
C SER A 561 -16.45 -5.76 12.86
N THR A 562 -16.64 -7.08 12.83
CA THR A 562 -15.90 -7.99 11.95
C THR A 562 -16.56 -8.20 10.57
N ARG A 563 -17.71 -7.60 10.30
CA ARG A 563 -18.35 -7.70 8.98
C ARG A 563 -17.57 -6.89 7.95
N SER A 564 -17.70 -7.27 6.68
CA SER A 564 -17.15 -6.51 5.55
C SER A 564 -17.70 -5.08 5.51
N VAL A 565 -16.89 -4.16 5.02
CA VAL A 565 -17.23 -2.74 4.82
C VAL A 565 -17.72 -2.51 3.40
N LEU A 566 -17.03 -3.15 2.43
CA LEU A 566 -17.33 -3.05 1.01
C LEU A 566 -18.41 -4.05 0.64
N ASP A 567 -19.36 -3.66 -0.21
CA ASP A 567 -20.29 -4.57 -0.86
C ASP A 567 -19.60 -5.27 -2.04
N GLU A 568 -19.94 -6.54 -2.31
CA GLU A 568 -19.32 -7.34 -3.39
C GLU A 568 -19.48 -6.68 -4.78
N ASP A 569 -20.53 -5.89 -4.98
CA ASP A 569 -20.81 -5.20 -6.24
C ASP A 569 -20.07 -3.85 -6.43
N GLU A 570 -19.40 -3.33 -5.39
CA GLU A 570 -18.70 -2.03 -5.44
C GLU A 570 -17.25 -2.14 -5.93
N TYR A 571 -16.75 -3.36 -6.11
CA TYR A 571 -15.32 -3.59 -6.34
C TYR A 571 -14.86 -3.44 -7.80
N THR A 572 -15.72 -3.69 -8.77
CA THR A 572 -15.37 -3.52 -10.19
C THR A 572 -16.49 -2.81 -10.93
N PRO A 573 -16.42 -1.49 -11.12
CA PRO A 573 -17.26 -0.89 -12.14
C PRO A 573 -16.82 -1.45 -13.50
N ASP A 574 -17.78 -1.92 -14.31
CA ASP A 574 -17.59 -2.11 -15.75
C ASP A 574 -17.26 -0.73 -16.34
N ILE A 575 -15.98 -0.34 -16.29
CA ILE A 575 -15.52 0.90 -16.92
C ILE A 575 -15.52 0.64 -18.43
N GLU A 576 -16.57 1.07 -19.13
CA GLU A 576 -16.49 1.29 -20.56
C GLU A 576 -15.46 2.41 -20.79
N VAL A 577 -14.22 2.03 -21.05
CA VAL A 577 -13.12 2.95 -21.21
C VAL A 577 -13.17 3.54 -22.61
N GLU A 578 -13.70 4.75 -22.76
CA GLU A 578 -13.40 5.58 -23.92
C GLU A 578 -11.92 6.00 -23.83
N ALA A 579 -11.14 5.58 -24.82
CA ALA A 579 -9.73 6.00 -24.93
C ALA A 579 -9.64 7.53 -24.89
N ILE A 580 -8.86 8.06 -23.96
CA ILE A 580 -8.61 9.50 -23.85
C ILE A 580 -7.70 9.87 -25.04
N GLU A 581 -8.30 10.36 -26.15
CA GLU A 581 -7.55 11.10 -27.14
C GLU A 581 -7.09 12.41 -26.51
N VAL A 582 -5.78 12.52 -26.27
CA VAL A 582 -5.17 13.80 -25.94
C VAL A 582 -5.41 14.70 -27.17
N ALA A 583 -6.32 15.64 -27.03
CA ALA A 583 -6.71 16.53 -28.12
C ALA A 583 -5.47 17.23 -28.66
N ASP A 584 -5.14 16.92 -29.89
CA ASP A 584 -4.19 17.65 -30.71
C ASP A 584 -4.67 19.13 -30.79
N THR A 585 -4.19 19.96 -29.89
CA THR A 585 -4.42 21.41 -30.00
C THR A 585 -3.46 21.94 -31.06
N SER A 586 -3.94 21.93 -32.31
CA SER A 586 -3.36 22.60 -33.49
C SER A 586 -2.97 24.06 -33.22
#